data_f336a334ef130d1dc5c07795e1620615
#
_entry.id   f336a334ef130d1dc5c07795e1620615
#
_cell.length_a   1.000
_cell.length_b   1.000
_cell.length_c   1.000
_cell.angle_alpha   90.00
_cell.angle_beta   90.00
_cell.angle_gamma   90.00
#
_symmetry.space_group_name_H-M   'P 1'
#
loop_
_entity.id
_entity.type
_entity.pdbx_description
1 polymer ?
#
loop_
_entity_poly.entity_id
_entity_poly.type
_entity_poly.pdbx_seq_one_letter_code
_entity_poly.pdbx_strand_id
1 'polypeptide(L)'
;MESRRKFIGTVATGLAGSLATSSALGANERIRIGIIGPGDRGKEILRQALALENVECIGAADVYSRRLEEAKAIAPGAKTYLDYRRMLEDKDIDAVLIATPQHLHAECFTAAMDAGKHVYQEKTMAFNVEHAKRMRAAFQKAGPKRVVQIGHQWTSTGQMADACSYLKPDLMGKITYIQSRMYRNTPHGKPQWARQVYPDMTAENIVWKSFLGEAPDHPFDPNRYLNWRFFWDYSGGNVYENMCHQLSFWYKAMGLAIPSRVTMTGGLYLWKDGREVPDTMAVSMEHDEMLFTWDSGFGNERLAVTEDVLGDNGSIAHTQTSIRYMPEKKTRPDGNEMAGMTKADPKAHMKNFLDNIRGVSHQLACSFDLGYRVAIACRMAVESYRQGRPVRWDAAKEEIV
;
A
#
# COMPACT_ATOMS: atom_id res chain seq x y z
N MET A 1 32.71 -45.24 -43.36
CA MET A 1 31.31 -45.37 -42.90
C MET A 1 31.28 -46.08 -41.55
N GLU A 2 31.80 -45.47 -40.55
CA GLU A 2 31.70 -45.93 -39.15
C GLU A 2 31.88 -44.69 -38.24
N SER A 3 30.85 -44.01 -37.97
CA SER A 3 30.88 -42.96 -36.94
C SER A 3 29.51 -42.31 -36.65
N ARG A 4 28.41 -43.06 -36.76
CA ARG A 4 27.08 -42.54 -36.43
C ARG A 4 26.23 -43.40 -35.48
N ARG A 5 26.83 -44.40 -34.81
CA ARG A 5 26.09 -45.33 -33.92
C ARG A 5 26.53 -45.35 -32.46
N LYS A 6 27.32 -44.39 -31.99
CA LYS A 6 27.75 -44.32 -30.57
C LYS A 6 27.29 -43.08 -29.81
N PHE A 7 26.32 -42.31 -30.34
CA PHE A 7 25.84 -41.08 -29.66
C PHE A 7 24.40 -41.14 -29.16
N ILE A 8 23.74 -42.30 -29.19
CA ILE A 8 22.33 -42.45 -28.74
C ILE A 8 22.22 -43.25 -27.42
N GLY A 9 23.34 -43.64 -26.79
CA GLY A 9 23.35 -44.48 -25.59
C GLY A 9 23.54 -43.76 -24.24
N THR A 10 23.73 -42.45 -24.18
CA THR A 10 24.13 -41.79 -22.92
C THR A 10 23.27 -40.57 -22.52
N VAL A 11 22.06 -40.40 -23.08
CA VAL A 11 21.15 -39.31 -22.73
C VAL A 11 19.88 -39.80 -22.01
N ALA A 12 19.73 -41.10 -21.76
CA ALA A 12 18.54 -41.69 -21.15
C ALA A 12 18.63 -41.94 -19.64
N THR A 13 19.71 -41.54 -18.95
CA THR A 13 19.87 -41.75 -17.50
C THR A 13 19.97 -40.45 -16.68
N GLY A 14 19.78 -39.28 -17.30
CA GLY A 14 19.88 -37.96 -16.61
C GLY A 14 18.55 -37.24 -16.36
N LEU A 15 17.41 -37.81 -16.75
CA LEU A 15 16.10 -37.13 -16.66
C LEU A 15 15.11 -37.77 -15.66
N ALA A 16 15.53 -38.71 -14.85
CA ALA A 16 14.70 -39.36 -13.83
C ALA A 16 14.93 -38.80 -12.41
N GLY A 17 15.78 -37.79 -12.24
CA GLY A 17 16.15 -37.21 -10.93
C GLY A 17 15.53 -35.87 -10.58
N SER A 18 14.76 -35.23 -11.47
CA SER A 18 14.23 -33.88 -11.24
C SER A 18 12.69 -33.76 -11.15
N LEU A 19 11.97 -34.90 -11.07
CA LEU A 19 10.51 -34.90 -10.91
C LEU A 19 10.03 -35.39 -9.54
N ALA A 20 10.92 -35.54 -8.55
CA ALA A 20 10.59 -36.07 -7.24
C ALA A 20 10.74 -35.06 -6.09
N THR A 21 10.74 -33.74 -6.36
CA THR A 21 10.82 -32.71 -5.31
C THR A 21 9.59 -31.79 -5.22
N SER A 22 8.49 -32.12 -5.91
CA SER A 22 7.27 -31.29 -5.85
C SER A 22 6.13 -31.85 -4.99
N SER A 23 6.36 -32.86 -4.16
CA SER A 23 5.28 -33.48 -3.37
C SER A 23 5.61 -33.75 -1.90
N ALA A 24 6.61 -33.07 -1.34
CA ALA A 24 6.89 -33.13 0.09
C ALA A 24 6.78 -31.74 0.76
N LEU A 25 5.83 -30.94 0.36
CA LEU A 25 5.41 -29.74 1.07
C LEU A 25 4.51 -30.21 2.22
N GLY A 26 5.13 -30.70 3.27
CA GLY A 26 4.47 -31.26 4.45
C GLY A 26 4.02 -30.19 5.43
N ALA A 27 3.37 -30.59 6.51
CA ALA A 27 2.79 -29.84 7.63
C ALA A 27 3.64 -28.67 8.21
N ASN A 28 4.78 -28.37 7.66
CA ASN A 28 5.70 -27.28 8.04
C ASN A 28 5.47 -25.97 7.28
N GLU A 29 4.43 -25.87 6.44
CA GLU A 29 4.18 -24.69 5.58
C GLU A 29 3.14 -23.73 6.11
N ARG A 30 2.70 -23.94 7.33
CA ARG A 30 1.78 -23.03 7.96
C ARG A 30 2.51 -21.74 8.32
N ILE A 31 2.08 -20.62 7.75
CA ILE A 31 2.58 -19.29 8.12
C ILE A 31 1.80 -18.83 9.35
N ARG A 32 2.51 -18.64 10.44
CA ARG A 32 1.98 -18.09 11.70
C ARG A 32 2.16 -16.58 11.69
N ILE A 33 1.04 -15.87 11.71
CA ILE A 33 1.06 -14.41 11.64
C ILE A 33 0.73 -13.79 12.98
N GLY A 34 1.32 -12.59 13.22
CA GLY A 34 0.89 -11.62 14.21
C GLY A 34 0.24 -10.41 13.53
N ILE A 35 -0.68 -9.73 14.22
CA ILE A 35 -1.23 -8.47 13.76
C ILE A 35 -0.95 -7.34 14.75
N ILE A 36 -0.47 -6.18 14.24
CA ILE A 36 -0.27 -4.95 15.01
C ILE A 36 -1.28 -3.93 14.51
N GLY A 37 -2.17 -3.46 15.39
CA GLY A 37 -3.23 -2.53 15.05
C GLY A 37 -4.44 -3.18 14.38
N PRO A 38 -5.14 -4.15 15.04
CA PRO A 38 -6.36 -4.75 14.54
C PRO A 38 -7.58 -3.81 14.62
N GLY A 39 -7.42 -2.58 14.14
CA GLY A 39 -8.50 -1.66 13.85
C GLY A 39 -9.36 -2.16 12.69
N ASP A 40 -10.20 -1.30 12.08
CA ASP A 40 -11.10 -1.79 11.03
C ASP A 40 -10.34 -2.33 9.82
N ARG A 41 -9.28 -1.63 9.38
CA ARG A 41 -8.44 -2.12 8.28
C ARG A 41 -7.63 -3.35 8.70
N GLY A 42 -7.08 -3.34 9.92
CA GLY A 42 -6.35 -4.49 10.45
C GLY A 42 -7.21 -5.75 10.48
N LYS A 43 -8.45 -5.67 10.94
CA LYS A 43 -9.40 -6.80 10.94
C LYS A 43 -9.73 -7.27 9.52
N GLU A 44 -9.82 -6.36 8.56
CA GLU A 44 -10.06 -6.71 7.16
C GLU A 44 -8.91 -7.54 6.58
N ILE A 45 -7.66 -7.05 6.69
CA ILE A 45 -6.49 -7.79 6.18
C ILE A 45 -6.24 -9.09 6.95
N LEU A 46 -6.56 -9.13 8.26
CA LEU A 46 -6.51 -10.36 9.04
C LEU A 46 -7.47 -11.42 8.48
N ARG A 47 -8.71 -11.04 8.19
CA ARG A 47 -9.68 -11.96 7.55
C ARG A 47 -9.23 -12.41 6.16
N GLN A 48 -8.65 -11.50 5.37
CA GLN A 48 -8.09 -11.84 4.06
C GLN A 48 -6.95 -12.87 4.18
N ALA A 49 -6.06 -12.73 5.14
CA ALA A 49 -4.98 -13.66 5.39
C ALA A 49 -5.49 -15.03 5.84
N LEU A 50 -6.40 -15.05 6.81
CA LEU A 50 -7.00 -16.29 7.36
C LEU A 50 -7.92 -17.03 6.37
N ALA A 51 -8.37 -16.36 5.31
CA ALA A 51 -9.13 -17.00 4.23
C ALA A 51 -8.24 -17.69 3.19
N LEU A 52 -6.91 -17.67 3.36
CA LEU A 52 -5.94 -18.37 2.54
C LEU A 52 -5.45 -19.63 3.27
N GLU A 53 -5.07 -20.64 2.48
CA GLU A 53 -4.65 -21.93 3.03
C GLU A 53 -3.36 -21.81 3.86
N ASN A 54 -3.27 -22.63 4.90
CA ASN A 54 -2.10 -22.76 5.76
C ASN A 54 -1.64 -21.42 6.38
N VAL A 55 -2.57 -20.63 6.89
CA VAL A 55 -2.32 -19.40 7.64
C VAL A 55 -3.02 -19.47 8.99
N GLU A 56 -2.32 -19.11 10.04
CA GLU A 56 -2.82 -19.05 11.40
C GLU A 56 -2.41 -17.73 12.06
N CYS A 57 -3.31 -17.06 12.74
CA CYS A 57 -2.97 -15.91 13.56
C CYS A 57 -2.78 -16.35 15.01
N ILE A 58 -1.55 -16.17 15.52
CA ILE A 58 -1.19 -16.59 16.89
C ILE A 58 -0.95 -15.41 17.83
N GLY A 59 -0.92 -14.17 17.31
CA GLY A 59 -0.72 -12.97 18.11
C GLY A 59 -1.47 -11.75 17.59
N ALA A 60 -2.02 -10.93 18.49
CA ALA A 60 -2.63 -9.65 18.17
C ALA A 60 -2.21 -8.59 19.17
N ALA A 61 -1.74 -7.45 18.68
CA ALA A 61 -1.31 -6.33 19.51
C ALA A 61 -2.06 -5.04 19.15
N ASP A 62 -2.61 -4.36 20.16
CA ASP A 62 -3.23 -3.04 20.04
C ASP A 62 -3.16 -2.32 21.38
N VAL A 63 -3.10 -1.02 21.35
CA VAL A 63 -3.11 -0.17 22.55
C VAL A 63 -4.49 -0.05 23.19
N TYR A 64 -5.55 -0.49 22.52
CA TYR A 64 -6.93 -0.47 22.99
C TYR A 64 -7.47 -1.88 23.20
N SER A 65 -7.80 -2.22 24.45
CA SER A 65 -8.24 -3.54 24.85
C SER A 65 -9.42 -4.08 24.04
N ARG A 66 -10.40 -3.23 23.71
CA ARG A 66 -11.54 -3.60 22.87
C ARG A 66 -11.10 -4.14 21.49
N ARG A 67 -10.06 -3.54 20.87
CA ARG A 67 -9.55 -4.00 19.57
C ARG A 67 -8.93 -5.40 19.67
N LEU A 68 -8.35 -5.72 20.81
CA LEU A 68 -7.82 -7.06 21.09
C LEU A 68 -8.94 -8.10 21.19
N GLU A 69 -10.04 -7.77 21.87
CA GLU A 69 -11.21 -8.66 21.92
C GLU A 69 -11.85 -8.86 20.54
N GLU A 70 -11.96 -7.79 19.75
CA GLU A 70 -12.45 -7.88 18.36
C GLU A 70 -11.52 -8.73 17.46
N ALA A 71 -10.21 -8.67 17.66
CA ALA A 71 -9.25 -9.51 16.95
C ALA A 71 -9.36 -10.98 17.38
N LYS A 72 -9.51 -11.22 18.68
CA LYS A 72 -9.70 -12.56 19.23
C LYS A 72 -10.99 -13.23 18.76
N ALA A 73 -12.05 -12.45 18.52
CA ALA A 73 -13.27 -12.97 17.89
C ALA A 73 -13.05 -13.48 16.46
N ILE A 74 -12.03 -12.95 15.74
CA ILE A 74 -11.65 -13.39 14.38
C ILE A 74 -10.65 -14.55 14.45
N ALA A 75 -9.71 -14.52 15.41
CA ALA A 75 -8.66 -15.50 15.61
C ALA A 75 -8.64 -15.96 17.09
N PRO A 76 -9.52 -16.90 17.51
CA PRO A 76 -9.68 -17.26 18.92
C PRO A 76 -8.42 -17.82 19.59
N GLY A 77 -7.51 -18.42 18.82
CA GLY A 77 -6.22 -18.94 19.29
C GLY A 77 -5.14 -17.87 19.50
N ALA A 78 -5.36 -16.63 19.06
CA ALA A 78 -4.36 -15.59 19.15
C ALA A 78 -4.17 -15.12 20.61
N LYS A 79 -2.90 -15.00 21.03
CA LYS A 79 -2.54 -14.30 22.26
C LYS A 79 -2.67 -12.79 22.04
N THR A 80 -3.11 -12.06 23.04
CA THR A 80 -3.30 -10.60 22.96
C THR A 80 -2.27 -9.84 23.76
N TYR A 81 -1.84 -8.69 23.22
CA TYR A 81 -0.77 -7.88 23.80
C TYR A 81 -1.15 -6.38 23.71
N LEU A 82 -0.97 -5.63 24.80
CA LEU A 82 -1.07 -4.16 24.79
C LEU A 82 0.19 -3.50 24.23
N ASP A 83 1.32 -4.20 24.22
CA ASP A 83 2.58 -3.77 23.63
C ASP A 83 3.00 -4.77 22.55
N TYR A 84 3.06 -4.30 21.30
CA TYR A 84 3.46 -5.11 20.16
C TYR A 84 4.88 -5.66 20.24
N ARG A 85 5.78 -5.02 21.03
CA ARG A 85 7.15 -5.48 21.20
C ARG A 85 7.17 -6.84 21.91
N ARG A 86 6.25 -7.05 22.87
CA ARG A 86 6.08 -8.34 23.55
C ARG A 86 5.56 -9.42 22.60
N MET A 87 4.69 -9.07 21.66
CA MET A 87 4.26 -10.01 20.63
C MET A 87 5.42 -10.40 19.71
N LEU A 88 6.29 -9.45 19.35
CA LEU A 88 7.43 -9.70 18.47
C LEU A 88 8.51 -10.60 19.08
N GLU A 89 8.56 -10.74 20.41
CA GLU A 89 9.46 -11.68 21.13
C GLU A 89 9.08 -13.15 20.86
N ASP A 90 7.83 -13.43 20.45
CA ASP A 90 7.37 -14.77 20.12
C ASP A 90 8.04 -15.26 18.83
N LYS A 91 8.92 -16.27 18.98
CA LYS A 91 9.70 -16.83 17.86
C LYS A 91 8.84 -17.64 16.91
N ASP A 92 7.66 -18.05 17.33
CA ASP A 92 6.73 -18.81 16.53
C ASP A 92 5.97 -17.96 15.51
N ILE A 93 6.00 -16.64 15.61
CA ILE A 93 5.46 -15.72 14.61
C ILE A 93 6.46 -15.63 13.44
N ASP A 94 6.04 -16.00 12.24
CA ASP A 94 6.82 -15.93 11.01
C ASP A 94 6.70 -14.56 10.33
N ALA A 95 5.50 -13.99 10.33
CA ALA A 95 5.20 -12.73 9.67
C ALA A 95 4.26 -11.85 10.50
N VAL A 96 4.33 -10.53 10.28
CA VAL A 96 3.42 -9.58 10.92
C VAL A 96 2.69 -8.73 9.90
N LEU A 97 1.40 -8.46 10.19
CA LEU A 97 0.57 -7.50 9.49
C LEU A 97 0.55 -6.22 10.33
N ILE A 98 0.99 -5.09 9.77
CA ILE A 98 1.01 -3.80 10.46
C ILE A 98 -0.04 -2.89 9.85
N ALA A 99 -1.04 -2.49 10.67
CA ALA A 99 -2.16 -1.66 10.25
C ALA A 99 -2.50 -0.57 11.29
N THR A 100 -1.48 -0.01 11.91
CA THR A 100 -1.56 1.11 12.85
C THR A 100 -1.88 2.43 12.13
N PRO A 101 -2.15 3.53 12.84
CA PRO A 101 -2.06 4.88 12.27
C PRO A 101 -0.67 5.16 11.65
N GLN A 102 -0.62 6.03 10.66
CA GLN A 102 0.56 6.20 9.79
C GLN A 102 1.82 6.66 10.52
N HIS A 103 1.69 7.48 11.57
CA HIS A 103 2.83 7.96 12.37
C HIS A 103 3.56 6.84 13.11
N LEU A 104 2.89 5.71 13.40
CA LEU A 104 3.46 4.53 14.07
C LEU A 104 4.07 3.50 13.12
N HIS A 105 3.89 3.67 11.80
CA HIS A 105 4.35 2.67 10.83
C HIS A 105 5.84 2.37 10.94
N ALA A 106 6.69 3.41 11.00
CA ALA A 106 8.14 3.23 11.00
C ALA A 106 8.64 2.53 12.27
N GLU A 107 8.09 2.87 13.42
CA GLU A 107 8.44 2.27 14.70
C GLU A 107 8.07 0.78 14.72
N CYS A 108 6.82 0.43 14.37
CA CYS A 108 6.36 -0.96 14.32
C CYS A 108 7.13 -1.78 13.27
N PHE A 109 7.37 -1.20 12.09
CA PHE A 109 8.11 -1.84 11.01
C PHE A 109 9.56 -2.15 11.43
N THR A 110 10.26 -1.17 11.99
CA THR A 110 11.66 -1.32 12.41
C THR A 110 11.78 -2.43 13.46
N ALA A 111 10.90 -2.43 14.47
CA ALA A 111 10.88 -3.46 15.49
C ALA A 111 10.60 -4.87 14.91
N ALA A 112 9.69 -4.96 13.92
CA ALA A 112 9.42 -6.23 13.25
C ALA A 112 10.60 -6.73 12.42
N MET A 113 11.33 -5.82 11.74
CA MET A 113 12.57 -6.17 11.02
C MET A 113 13.67 -6.63 11.97
N ASP A 114 13.89 -5.94 13.08
CA ASP A 114 14.89 -6.32 14.10
C ASP A 114 14.53 -7.66 14.76
N ALA A 115 13.23 -7.97 14.92
CA ALA A 115 12.75 -9.27 15.39
C ALA A 115 12.82 -10.38 14.31
N GLY A 116 13.29 -10.05 13.09
CA GLY A 116 13.47 -11.00 12.01
C GLY A 116 12.16 -11.51 11.39
N LYS A 117 11.07 -10.75 11.42
CA LYS A 117 9.78 -11.14 10.88
C LYS A 117 9.65 -10.73 9.41
N HIS A 118 8.85 -11.47 8.62
CA HIS A 118 8.32 -10.96 7.35
C HIS A 118 7.26 -9.90 7.65
N VAL A 119 7.09 -8.89 6.77
CA VAL A 119 6.18 -7.77 7.06
C VAL A 119 5.25 -7.47 5.90
N TYR A 120 3.96 -7.46 6.19
CA TYR A 120 2.97 -6.76 5.39
C TYR A 120 2.69 -5.41 6.07
N GLN A 121 3.13 -4.33 5.45
CA GLN A 121 2.97 -2.96 5.97
C GLN A 121 1.81 -2.26 5.26
N GLU A 122 0.79 -1.85 5.99
CA GLU A 122 -0.30 -1.06 5.40
C GLU A 122 0.21 0.27 4.82
N LYS A 123 -0.55 0.76 3.85
CA LYS A 123 -0.29 2.03 3.15
C LYS A 123 -0.72 3.22 4.05
N THR A 124 -0.24 4.42 3.82
CA THR A 124 0.98 4.83 3.13
C THR A 124 2.18 4.40 3.96
N MET A 125 3.19 3.86 3.31
CA MET A 125 4.27 3.15 3.98
C MET A 125 4.88 3.92 5.15
N ALA A 126 5.20 5.20 4.94
CA ALA A 126 5.88 6.04 5.91
C ALA A 126 5.17 7.39 6.08
N PHE A 127 5.24 7.94 7.29
CA PHE A 127 4.61 9.20 7.64
C PHE A 127 5.39 10.43 7.14
N ASN A 128 6.72 10.36 7.13
CA ASN A 128 7.60 11.42 6.66
C ASN A 128 8.89 10.83 6.06
N VAL A 129 9.78 11.69 5.54
CA VAL A 129 11.04 11.27 4.91
C VAL A 129 11.95 10.52 5.88
N GLU A 130 12.09 10.99 7.12
CA GLU A 130 12.93 10.35 8.13
C GLU A 130 12.42 8.96 8.51
N HIS A 131 11.10 8.80 8.63
CA HIS A 131 10.48 7.49 8.81
C HIS A 131 10.77 6.56 7.63
N ALA A 132 10.66 7.05 6.40
CA ALA A 132 10.97 6.26 5.20
C ALA A 132 12.43 5.81 5.17
N LYS A 133 13.39 6.71 5.48
CA LYS A 133 14.82 6.40 5.58
C LYS A 133 15.10 5.37 6.69
N ARG A 134 14.50 5.53 7.86
CA ARG A 134 14.64 4.59 8.99
C ARG A 134 14.13 3.20 8.64
N MET A 135 12.96 3.11 8.00
CA MET A 135 12.40 1.85 7.52
C MET A 135 13.30 1.20 6.47
N ARG A 136 13.88 1.97 5.54
CA ARG A 136 14.80 1.46 4.53
C ARG A 136 16.08 0.90 5.15
N ALA A 137 16.66 1.60 6.11
CA ALA A 137 17.84 1.13 6.83
C ALA A 137 17.57 -0.19 7.57
N ALA A 138 16.42 -0.31 8.23
CA ALA A 138 16.01 -1.54 8.92
C ALA A 138 15.79 -2.69 7.92
N PHE A 139 15.15 -2.44 6.78
CA PHE A 139 14.93 -3.44 5.74
C PHE A 139 16.25 -3.93 5.13
N GLN A 140 17.18 -3.01 4.81
CA GLN A 140 18.49 -3.36 4.30
C GLN A 140 19.30 -4.20 5.31
N LYS A 141 19.28 -3.82 6.59
CA LYS A 141 19.93 -4.56 7.68
C LYS A 141 19.36 -5.97 7.85
N ALA A 142 18.03 -6.13 7.69
CA ALA A 142 17.37 -7.43 7.82
C ALA A 142 17.73 -8.41 6.67
N GLY A 143 18.21 -7.89 5.54
CA GLY A 143 18.76 -8.64 4.43
C GLY A 143 17.70 -9.30 3.52
N PRO A 144 18.15 -9.97 2.44
CA PRO A 144 17.29 -10.40 1.33
C PRO A 144 16.33 -11.56 1.68
N LYS A 145 16.52 -12.20 2.82
CA LYS A 145 15.61 -13.27 3.27
C LYS A 145 14.28 -12.75 3.82
N ARG A 146 14.16 -11.44 4.04
CA ARG A 146 12.92 -10.86 4.58
C ARG A 146 12.02 -10.39 3.47
N VAL A 147 10.80 -10.91 3.46
CA VAL A 147 9.75 -10.49 2.55
C VAL A 147 9.05 -9.29 3.17
N VAL A 148 9.00 -8.19 2.42
CA VAL A 148 8.27 -6.98 2.80
C VAL A 148 7.36 -6.58 1.65
N GLN A 149 6.06 -6.52 1.91
CA GLN A 149 5.07 -6.00 0.97
C GLN A 149 4.33 -4.82 1.55
N ILE A 150 4.18 -3.77 0.75
CA ILE A 150 3.41 -2.59 1.13
C ILE A 150 1.97 -2.72 0.66
N GLY A 151 1.01 -2.36 1.50
CA GLY A 151 -0.42 -2.58 1.35
C GLY A 151 -1.12 -1.76 0.25
N HIS A 152 -0.43 -1.43 -0.83
CA HIS A 152 -1.02 -0.80 -2.01
C HIS A 152 -1.71 -1.84 -2.90
N GLN A 153 -2.88 -2.31 -2.48
CA GLN A 153 -3.58 -3.45 -3.08
C GLN A 153 -3.95 -3.27 -4.56
N TRP A 154 -4.08 -2.04 -5.06
CA TRP A 154 -4.36 -1.80 -6.47
C TRP A 154 -3.24 -2.28 -7.39
N THR A 155 -2.03 -2.43 -6.88
CA THR A 155 -0.90 -3.00 -7.63
C THR A 155 -1.04 -4.51 -7.93
N SER A 156 -2.05 -5.17 -7.35
CA SER A 156 -2.38 -6.59 -7.55
C SER A 156 -3.69 -6.81 -8.31
N THR A 157 -4.34 -5.75 -8.80
CA THR A 157 -5.56 -5.91 -9.59
C THR A 157 -5.23 -6.49 -10.96
N GLY A 158 -6.16 -7.23 -11.55
CA GLY A 158 -5.98 -7.75 -12.90
C GLY A 158 -5.79 -6.66 -13.95
N GLN A 159 -6.37 -5.47 -13.73
CA GLN A 159 -6.18 -4.29 -14.56
C GLN A 159 -4.71 -3.83 -14.69
N MET A 160 -3.83 -4.21 -13.74
CA MET A 160 -2.39 -3.95 -13.85
C MET A 160 -1.78 -4.63 -15.08
N ALA A 161 -2.15 -5.87 -15.36
CA ALA A 161 -1.67 -6.58 -16.54
C ALA A 161 -2.19 -5.93 -17.84
N ASP A 162 -3.47 -5.54 -17.85
CA ASP A 162 -4.07 -4.83 -18.98
C ASP A 162 -3.38 -3.47 -19.19
N ALA A 163 -3.15 -2.68 -18.12
CA ALA A 163 -2.42 -1.41 -18.20
C ALA A 163 -1.02 -1.59 -18.80
N CYS A 164 -0.24 -2.55 -18.31
CA CYS A 164 1.09 -2.84 -18.84
C CYS A 164 1.05 -3.26 -20.33
N SER A 165 -0.03 -3.93 -20.77
CA SER A 165 -0.20 -4.32 -22.17
C SER A 165 -0.51 -3.12 -23.09
N TYR A 166 -1.14 -2.08 -22.56
CA TYR A 166 -1.49 -0.85 -23.29
C TYR A 166 -0.38 0.20 -23.28
N LEU A 167 0.47 0.22 -22.24
CA LEU A 167 1.58 1.18 -22.09
C LEU A 167 2.76 0.91 -23.03
N LYS A 168 2.50 0.38 -24.23
CA LYS A 168 3.53 0.13 -25.25
C LYS A 168 3.77 1.37 -26.09
N PRO A 169 5.03 1.66 -26.49
CA PRO A 169 5.34 2.84 -27.30
C PRO A 169 4.56 2.92 -28.62
N ASP A 170 4.30 1.80 -29.27
CA ASP A 170 3.52 1.74 -30.51
C ASP A 170 2.04 2.06 -30.29
N LEU A 171 1.51 1.86 -29.11
CA LEU A 171 0.12 2.18 -28.75
C LEU A 171 0.00 3.61 -28.22
N MET A 172 0.80 3.96 -27.21
CA MET A 172 0.68 5.22 -26.50
C MET A 172 1.50 6.36 -27.10
N GLY A 173 2.59 6.05 -27.81
CA GLY A 173 3.59 7.06 -28.17
C GLY A 173 4.25 7.67 -26.92
N LYS A 174 4.50 8.98 -26.95
CA LYS A 174 5.01 9.71 -25.80
C LYS A 174 3.88 10.07 -24.83
N ILE A 175 3.91 9.51 -23.63
CA ILE A 175 2.98 9.87 -22.57
C ILE A 175 3.42 11.18 -21.94
N THR A 176 2.54 12.17 -21.89
CA THR A 176 2.82 13.51 -21.38
C THR A 176 2.01 13.88 -20.16
N TYR A 177 0.90 13.15 -19.90
CA TYR A 177 0.00 13.52 -18.82
C TYR A 177 -0.75 12.33 -18.24
N ILE A 178 -0.83 12.29 -16.90
CA ILE A 178 -1.78 11.45 -16.16
C ILE A 178 -2.67 12.37 -15.35
N GLN A 179 -3.98 12.24 -15.55
CA GLN A 179 -4.98 12.91 -14.74
C GLN A 179 -5.75 11.89 -13.92
N SER A 180 -5.64 11.98 -12.59
CA SER A 180 -6.33 11.09 -11.65
C SER A 180 -7.31 11.87 -10.80
N ARG A 181 -8.43 11.24 -10.44
CA ARG A 181 -9.46 11.83 -9.59
C ARG A 181 -10.01 10.81 -8.63
N MET A 182 -10.32 11.25 -7.41
CA MET A 182 -11.03 10.41 -6.45
C MET A 182 -12.04 11.25 -5.66
N TYR A 183 -13.22 11.40 -6.22
CA TYR A 183 -14.32 12.12 -5.60
C TYR A 183 -15.28 11.17 -4.92
N ARG A 184 -15.71 11.56 -3.74
CA ARG A 184 -16.69 10.83 -2.94
C ARG A 184 -17.72 11.80 -2.38
N ASN A 185 -18.93 11.31 -2.17
CA ASN A 185 -19.92 11.99 -1.39
C ASN A 185 -20.30 11.13 -0.20
N THR A 186 -20.35 11.74 0.97
CA THR A 186 -20.85 11.09 2.18
C THR A 186 -22.21 11.67 2.54
N PRO A 187 -23.11 10.87 3.15
CA PRO A 187 -24.42 11.36 3.56
C PRO A 187 -24.29 12.61 4.44
N HIS A 188 -25.24 13.53 4.30
CA HIS A 188 -25.28 14.77 5.08
C HIS A 188 -25.21 14.46 6.59
N GLY A 189 -24.37 15.15 7.33
CA GLY A 189 -24.13 14.91 8.76
C GLY A 189 -23.23 13.71 9.08
N LYS A 190 -22.68 13.01 8.05
CA LYS A 190 -21.72 11.92 8.23
C LYS A 190 -20.44 12.20 7.45
N PRO A 191 -19.58 13.11 7.92
CA PRO A 191 -18.34 13.47 7.24
C PRO A 191 -17.43 12.27 6.99
N GLN A 192 -16.71 12.27 5.88
CA GLN A 192 -15.76 11.19 5.53
C GLN A 192 -14.81 10.92 6.69
N TRP A 193 -14.70 9.65 7.07
CA TRP A 193 -13.89 9.09 8.17
C TRP A 193 -14.33 9.48 9.58
N ALA A 194 -15.34 10.34 9.77
CA ALA A 194 -15.86 10.64 11.09
C ALA A 194 -16.48 9.39 11.75
N ARG A 195 -16.10 9.13 12.97
CA ARG A 195 -16.58 8.01 13.79
C ARG A 195 -17.00 8.53 15.15
N GLN A 196 -18.08 7.96 15.64
CA GLN A 196 -18.53 8.26 16.99
C GLN A 196 -17.64 7.57 18.01
N VAL A 197 -17.16 8.33 18.98
CA VAL A 197 -16.39 7.83 20.12
C VAL A 197 -17.22 6.82 20.90
N TYR A 198 -16.62 5.70 21.26
CA TYR A 198 -17.30 4.68 22.07
C TYR A 198 -17.30 5.08 23.55
N PRO A 199 -18.34 4.74 24.32
CA PRO A 199 -18.42 5.10 25.75
C PRO A 199 -17.30 4.51 26.61
N ASP A 200 -16.70 3.39 26.19
CA ASP A 200 -15.61 2.70 26.88
C ASP A 200 -14.20 3.21 26.50
N MET A 201 -14.10 4.26 25.69
CA MET A 201 -12.81 4.86 25.33
C MET A 201 -12.32 5.77 26.44
N THR A 202 -11.58 5.22 27.36
CA THR A 202 -11.03 5.90 28.53
C THR A 202 -9.50 5.74 28.60
N ALA A 203 -8.86 6.53 29.46
CA ALA A 203 -7.40 6.44 29.66
C ALA A 203 -6.96 5.10 30.28
N GLU A 204 -7.87 4.40 30.95
CA GLU A 204 -7.61 3.06 31.51
C GLU A 204 -7.65 1.97 30.44
N ASN A 205 -8.44 2.16 29.38
CA ASN A 205 -8.64 1.17 28.31
C ASN A 205 -7.73 1.37 27.09
N ILE A 206 -7.09 2.54 26.98
CA ILE A 206 -6.20 2.89 25.86
C ILE A 206 -4.83 3.30 26.42
N VAL A 207 -3.77 2.61 26.01
CA VAL A 207 -2.40 2.97 26.37
C VAL A 207 -1.97 4.18 25.52
N TRP A 208 -2.43 5.37 25.97
CA TRP A 208 -2.34 6.62 25.21
C TRP A 208 -0.91 6.98 24.78
N LYS A 209 0.06 6.84 25.67
CA LYS A 209 1.46 7.11 25.37
C LYS A 209 2.00 6.25 24.21
N SER A 210 1.56 5.00 24.13
CA SER A 210 1.94 4.10 23.04
C SER A 210 1.23 4.46 21.73
N PHE A 211 0.02 5.03 21.78
CA PHE A 211 -0.64 5.59 20.61
C PHE A 211 0.07 6.86 20.11
N LEU A 212 0.51 7.74 20.99
CA LEU A 212 1.24 8.94 20.59
C LEU A 212 2.57 8.60 19.89
N GLY A 213 3.31 7.61 20.40
CA GLY A 213 4.64 7.28 19.87
C GLY A 213 5.56 8.50 19.87
N GLU A 214 6.05 8.89 18.70
CA GLU A 214 6.89 10.09 18.47
C GLU A 214 6.08 11.36 18.13
N ALA A 215 4.74 11.29 18.08
CA ALA A 215 3.90 12.46 17.84
C ALA A 215 3.96 13.43 19.02
N PRO A 216 3.58 14.71 18.81
CA PRO A 216 3.51 15.68 19.90
C PRO A 216 2.67 15.19 21.08
N ASP A 217 3.11 15.52 22.29
CA ASP A 217 2.39 15.15 23.50
C ASP A 217 1.06 15.90 23.61
N HIS A 218 0.00 15.12 23.81
CA HIS A 218 -1.35 15.63 24.03
C HIS A 218 -1.99 14.94 25.24
N PRO A 219 -2.83 15.60 25.99
CA PRO A 219 -3.74 14.95 26.94
C PRO A 219 -4.55 13.86 26.23
N PHE A 220 -4.97 12.84 26.99
CA PHE A 220 -5.81 11.79 26.45
C PHE A 220 -7.07 12.38 25.77
N ASP A 221 -7.26 12.00 24.51
CA ASP A 221 -8.39 12.42 23.69
C ASP A 221 -8.88 11.24 22.84
N PRO A 222 -10.03 10.64 23.19
CA PRO A 222 -10.58 9.51 22.46
C PRO A 222 -10.99 9.88 21.02
N ASN A 223 -11.31 11.16 20.75
CA ASN A 223 -11.58 11.62 19.40
C ASN A 223 -10.30 11.62 18.54
N ARG A 224 -9.16 12.07 19.05
CA ARG A 224 -7.87 11.99 18.37
C ARG A 224 -7.47 10.54 18.12
N TYR A 225 -7.71 9.63 19.04
CA TYR A 225 -7.46 8.21 18.86
C TYR A 225 -8.30 7.62 17.71
N LEU A 226 -9.62 7.80 17.77
CA LEU A 226 -10.54 7.13 16.85
C LEU A 226 -10.55 7.78 15.46
N ASN A 227 -10.50 9.12 15.42
CA ASN A 227 -10.51 9.94 14.22
C ASN A 227 -9.12 10.46 13.84
N TRP A 228 -8.08 9.69 14.09
CA TRP A 228 -6.68 10.04 13.86
C TRP A 228 -6.41 10.59 12.44
N ARG A 229 -7.19 10.17 11.46
CA ARG A 229 -7.11 10.66 10.08
C ARG A 229 -7.40 12.15 9.92
N PHE A 230 -7.97 12.78 10.92
CA PHE A 230 -8.29 14.21 10.92
C PHE A 230 -7.09 15.10 11.26
N PHE A 231 -6.08 14.53 11.91
CA PHE A 231 -5.02 15.30 12.55
C PHE A 231 -3.68 15.09 11.86
N TRP A 232 -2.98 16.19 11.58
CA TRP A 232 -1.66 16.18 10.97
C TRP A 232 -0.59 15.45 11.78
N ASP A 233 -0.79 15.31 13.07
CA ASP A 233 0.13 14.56 13.95
C ASP A 233 0.18 13.07 13.63
N TYR A 234 -0.89 12.53 13.03
CA TYR A 234 -1.05 11.08 12.85
C TYR A 234 -1.25 10.65 11.40
N SER A 235 -1.60 11.59 10.51
CA SER A 235 -2.03 11.29 9.14
C SER A 235 -1.53 12.33 8.13
N GLY A 236 -1.32 11.91 6.90
CA GLY A 236 -1.14 12.79 5.73
C GLY A 236 -2.47 13.14 5.03
N GLY A 237 -3.62 12.90 5.68
CA GLY A 237 -4.95 13.19 5.13
C GLY A 237 -5.27 12.40 3.87
N ASN A 238 -6.09 12.99 3.01
CA ASN A 238 -6.63 12.32 1.82
C ASN A 238 -5.56 11.88 0.81
N VAL A 239 -4.47 12.61 0.72
CA VAL A 239 -3.30 12.26 -0.11
C VAL A 239 -2.74 10.89 0.29
N TYR A 240 -2.59 10.65 1.61
CA TYR A 240 -2.12 9.37 2.14
C TYR A 240 -3.18 8.27 2.11
N GLU A 241 -4.45 8.64 2.23
CA GLU A 241 -5.52 7.66 2.30
C GLU A 241 -6.00 7.19 0.91
N ASN A 242 -6.01 8.07 -0.09
CA ASN A 242 -6.62 7.81 -1.39
C ASN A 242 -5.65 7.99 -2.57
N MET A 243 -4.97 9.15 -2.70
CA MET A 243 -4.05 9.39 -3.83
C MET A 243 -3.00 8.29 -3.95
N CYS A 244 -2.48 7.82 -2.83
CA CYS A 244 -1.44 6.79 -2.80
C CYS A 244 -1.83 5.48 -3.52
N HIS A 245 -3.13 5.14 -3.63
CA HIS A 245 -3.58 3.96 -4.37
C HIS A 245 -3.44 4.14 -5.88
N GLN A 246 -3.91 5.28 -6.42
CA GLN A 246 -3.81 5.60 -7.84
C GLN A 246 -2.35 5.84 -8.23
N LEU A 247 -1.62 6.57 -7.39
CA LEU A 247 -0.20 6.82 -7.60
C LEU A 247 0.61 5.52 -7.64
N SER A 248 0.39 4.59 -6.70
CA SER A 248 1.09 3.31 -6.66
C SER A 248 0.82 2.44 -7.90
N PHE A 249 -0.41 2.50 -8.43
CA PHE A 249 -0.77 1.78 -9.64
C PHE A 249 0.07 2.25 -10.83
N TRP A 250 0.07 3.56 -11.12
CA TRP A 250 0.79 4.11 -12.26
C TRP A 250 2.31 4.11 -12.05
N TYR A 251 2.79 4.30 -10.82
CA TYR A 251 4.22 4.17 -10.51
C TYR A 251 4.73 2.76 -10.78
N LYS A 252 3.93 1.74 -10.49
CA LYS A 252 4.27 0.36 -10.83
C LYS A 252 4.22 0.12 -12.33
N ALA A 253 3.12 0.50 -12.99
CA ALA A 253 2.90 0.23 -14.40
C ALA A 253 3.93 0.91 -15.31
N MET A 254 4.39 2.12 -14.96
CA MET A 254 5.30 2.93 -15.76
C MET A 254 6.72 3.04 -15.19
N GLY A 255 6.98 2.50 -14.01
CA GLY A 255 8.30 2.61 -13.37
C GLY A 255 8.66 4.03 -12.91
N LEU A 256 7.68 4.88 -12.60
CA LEU A 256 7.91 6.28 -12.29
C LEU A 256 8.78 6.48 -11.04
N ALA A 257 9.71 7.42 -11.12
CA ALA A 257 10.54 7.87 -10.00
C ALA A 257 9.78 8.85 -9.09
N ILE A 258 10.41 9.27 -7.99
CA ILE A 258 9.92 10.38 -7.16
C ILE A 258 9.86 11.65 -8.04
N PRO A 259 8.77 12.44 -7.98
CA PRO A 259 8.63 13.63 -8.80
C PRO A 259 9.66 14.70 -8.41
N SER A 260 10.13 15.46 -9.39
CA SER A 260 11.10 16.54 -9.18
C SER A 260 10.48 17.73 -8.43
N ARG A 261 9.20 18.02 -8.66
CA ARG A 261 8.45 19.10 -8.01
C ARG A 261 7.00 18.70 -7.76
N VAL A 262 6.46 19.15 -6.64
CA VAL A 262 5.06 18.93 -6.27
C VAL A 262 4.43 20.22 -5.77
N THR A 263 3.20 20.47 -6.19
CA THR A 263 2.34 21.54 -5.67
C THR A 263 1.01 20.96 -5.22
N MET A 264 0.55 21.31 -4.03
CA MET A 264 -0.78 20.96 -3.54
C MET A 264 -1.51 22.21 -3.07
N THR A 265 -2.76 22.36 -3.49
CA THR A 265 -3.70 23.38 -3.04
C THR A 265 -4.97 22.71 -2.53
N GLY A 266 -5.75 23.44 -1.74
CA GLY A 266 -7.01 22.93 -1.20
C GLY A 266 -7.42 23.62 0.08
N GLY A 267 -8.36 23.02 0.80
CA GLY A 267 -8.82 23.57 2.08
C GLY A 267 -9.94 22.76 2.71
N LEU A 268 -10.37 23.25 3.88
CA LEU A 268 -11.55 22.79 4.59
C LEU A 268 -12.75 23.66 4.16
N TYR A 269 -13.42 23.24 3.09
CA TYR A 269 -14.52 24.02 2.52
C TYR A 269 -15.90 23.55 2.99
N LEU A 270 -16.05 22.25 3.19
CA LEU A 270 -17.34 21.64 3.55
C LEU A 270 -17.40 21.20 5.01
N TRP A 271 -16.47 20.37 5.48
CA TRP A 271 -16.57 19.70 6.77
C TRP A 271 -15.88 20.47 7.90
N LYS A 272 -16.69 21.14 8.75
CA LYS A 272 -16.23 21.93 9.93
C LYS A 272 -16.37 21.10 11.21
N ASP A 273 -15.81 19.90 11.23
CA ASP A 273 -15.97 18.90 12.28
C ASP A 273 -14.72 18.75 13.19
N GLY A 274 -13.84 19.75 13.17
CA GLY A 274 -12.61 19.76 13.98
C GLY A 274 -11.41 19.08 13.32
N ARG A 275 -11.56 18.61 12.05
CA ARG A 275 -10.42 18.11 11.29
C ARG A 275 -9.45 19.22 10.89
N GLU A 276 -8.18 18.85 10.78
CA GLU A 276 -7.10 19.75 10.32
C GLU A 276 -6.79 19.54 8.84
N VAL A 277 -6.99 18.30 8.34
CA VAL A 277 -6.68 17.91 6.97
C VAL A 277 -7.76 18.40 5.99
N PRO A 278 -7.40 18.87 4.79
CA PRO A 278 -8.35 19.39 3.81
C PRO A 278 -9.36 18.32 3.35
N ASP A 279 -10.58 18.80 3.03
CA ASP A 279 -11.65 17.97 2.46
C ASP A 279 -11.75 18.08 0.93
N THR A 280 -11.12 19.10 0.35
CA THR A 280 -11.06 19.33 -1.09
C THR A 280 -9.67 19.80 -1.47
N MET A 281 -9.06 19.17 -2.50
CA MET A 281 -7.68 19.44 -2.87
C MET A 281 -7.36 19.07 -4.29
N ALA A 282 -6.30 19.70 -4.82
CA ALA A 282 -5.67 19.37 -6.08
C ALA A 282 -4.15 19.29 -5.89
N VAL A 283 -3.54 18.28 -6.52
CA VAL A 283 -2.10 18.02 -6.49
C VAL A 283 -1.58 17.99 -7.92
N SER A 284 -0.43 18.61 -8.16
CA SER A 284 0.33 18.56 -9.40
C SER A 284 1.75 18.08 -9.12
N MET A 285 2.21 17.05 -9.83
CA MET A 285 3.52 16.43 -9.69
C MET A 285 4.25 16.47 -11.03
N GLU A 286 5.44 17.07 -11.06
CA GLU A 286 6.30 17.12 -12.24
C GLU A 286 7.28 15.95 -12.21
N HIS A 287 7.19 15.09 -13.20
CA HIS A 287 8.19 14.11 -13.57
C HIS A 287 9.01 14.64 -14.75
N ASP A 288 10.14 14.02 -15.09
CA ASP A 288 11.08 14.54 -16.09
C ASP A 288 10.43 14.86 -17.44
N GLU A 289 9.48 14.04 -17.88
CA GLU A 289 8.85 14.18 -19.19
C GLU A 289 7.32 14.24 -19.18
N MET A 290 6.72 14.20 -17.98
CA MET A 290 5.26 14.16 -17.87
C MET A 290 4.74 14.84 -16.60
N LEU A 291 3.50 15.27 -16.66
CA LEU A 291 2.77 15.80 -15.54
C LEU A 291 1.80 14.74 -14.99
N PHE A 292 1.80 14.53 -13.67
CA PHE A 292 0.77 13.77 -12.97
C PHE A 292 -0.07 14.74 -12.14
N THR A 293 -1.39 14.72 -12.31
CA THR A 293 -2.31 15.48 -11.45
C THR A 293 -3.28 14.58 -10.73
N TRP A 294 -3.66 14.99 -9.53
CA TRP A 294 -4.68 14.34 -8.74
C TRP A 294 -5.56 15.36 -8.04
N ASP A 295 -6.87 15.20 -8.17
CA ASP A 295 -7.83 16.04 -7.48
C ASP A 295 -8.88 15.21 -6.74
N SER A 296 -9.39 15.75 -5.62
CA SER A 296 -10.32 15.03 -4.76
C SER A 296 -11.17 15.98 -3.93
N GLY A 297 -12.37 15.50 -3.61
CA GLY A 297 -13.29 16.17 -2.69
C GLY A 297 -14.27 15.18 -2.10
N PHE A 298 -14.84 15.56 -0.93
CA PHE A 298 -15.77 14.70 -0.19
C PHE A 298 -17.22 15.19 -0.24
N GLY A 299 -17.49 16.27 -0.95
CA GLY A 299 -18.81 16.87 -1.00
C GLY A 299 -19.64 16.55 -2.24
N ASN A 300 -19.03 15.91 -3.24
CA ASN A 300 -19.70 15.58 -4.48
C ASN A 300 -18.97 14.42 -5.18
N GLU A 301 -19.71 13.41 -5.66
CA GLU A 301 -19.13 12.22 -6.31
C GLU A 301 -19.24 12.23 -7.84
N ARG A 302 -19.65 13.33 -8.45
CA ARG A 302 -19.88 13.40 -9.90
C ARG A 302 -18.67 12.96 -10.72
N LEU A 303 -17.47 13.32 -10.32
CA LEU A 303 -16.23 12.95 -11.01
C LEU A 303 -15.73 11.55 -10.66
N ALA A 304 -16.37 10.88 -9.69
CA ALA A 304 -16.11 9.50 -9.29
C ALA A 304 -14.61 9.19 -9.03
N VAL A 305 -14.21 7.96 -9.31
CA VAL A 305 -12.81 7.51 -9.28
C VAL A 305 -12.42 7.19 -10.71
N THR A 306 -11.67 8.09 -11.32
CA THR A 306 -11.27 8.00 -12.74
C THR A 306 -9.82 8.41 -12.92
N GLU A 307 -9.19 7.84 -13.93
CA GLU A 307 -7.83 8.13 -14.33
C GLU A 307 -7.71 8.09 -15.84
N ASP A 308 -7.07 9.12 -16.40
CA ASP A 308 -6.79 9.23 -17.81
C ASP A 308 -5.27 9.36 -18.02
N VAL A 309 -4.69 8.48 -18.84
CA VAL A 309 -3.30 8.55 -19.28
C VAL A 309 -3.28 8.98 -20.73
N LEU A 310 -2.61 10.09 -21.03
CA LEU A 310 -2.60 10.70 -22.34
C LEU A 310 -1.23 10.58 -23.00
N GLY A 311 -1.18 9.85 -24.10
CA GLY A 311 -0.06 9.78 -25.02
C GLY A 311 -0.43 10.40 -26.39
N ASP A 312 0.56 10.67 -27.22
CA ASP A 312 0.36 11.29 -28.52
C ASP A 312 -0.19 10.32 -29.58
N ASN A 313 -0.18 9.01 -29.33
CA ASN A 313 -0.76 7.96 -30.17
C ASN A 313 -2.03 7.32 -29.61
N GLY A 314 -2.30 7.50 -28.32
CA GLY A 314 -3.46 6.91 -27.68
C GLY A 314 -3.60 7.33 -26.22
N SER A 315 -4.70 6.92 -25.62
CA SER A 315 -5.03 7.19 -24.25
C SER A 315 -5.54 5.94 -23.52
N ILE A 316 -5.38 5.92 -22.20
CA ILE A 316 -5.96 4.90 -21.33
C ILE A 316 -6.95 5.59 -20.40
N ALA A 317 -8.19 5.11 -20.38
CA ALA A 317 -9.18 5.46 -19.37
C ALA A 317 -9.27 4.31 -18.35
N HIS A 318 -9.08 4.62 -17.07
CA HIS A 318 -9.10 3.67 -15.96
C HIS A 318 -10.11 4.08 -14.91
N THR A 319 -10.82 3.11 -14.36
CA THR A 319 -11.73 3.24 -13.23
C THR A 319 -11.50 2.10 -12.26
N GLN A 320 -12.20 2.07 -11.13
CA GLN A 320 -12.10 0.94 -10.19
C GLN A 320 -12.49 -0.41 -10.80
N THR A 321 -13.31 -0.42 -11.87
CA THR A 321 -13.89 -1.65 -12.41
C THR A 321 -13.53 -1.91 -13.86
N SER A 322 -12.91 -0.95 -14.56
CA SER A 322 -12.61 -1.07 -15.99
C SER A 322 -11.33 -0.34 -16.37
N ILE A 323 -10.67 -0.84 -17.40
CA ILE A 323 -9.57 -0.17 -18.06
C ILE A 323 -9.76 -0.30 -19.58
N ARG A 324 -9.55 0.79 -20.32
CA ARG A 324 -9.74 0.87 -21.76
C ARG A 324 -8.60 1.64 -22.39
N TYR A 325 -8.10 1.12 -23.51
CA TYR A 325 -7.21 1.85 -24.42
C TYR A 325 -8.04 2.43 -25.58
N MET A 326 -7.76 3.67 -25.94
CA MET A 326 -8.37 4.37 -27.06
C MET A 326 -7.27 4.98 -27.94
N PRO A 327 -7.20 4.64 -29.25
CA PRO A 327 -6.23 5.24 -30.15
C PRO A 327 -6.54 6.72 -30.38
N GLU A 328 -5.51 7.57 -30.50
CA GLU A 328 -5.67 8.94 -30.96
C GLU A 328 -5.93 8.94 -32.48
N LYS A 329 -7.13 9.29 -32.88
CA LYS A 329 -7.58 9.12 -34.27
C LYS A 329 -6.84 9.98 -35.30
N LYS A 330 -6.20 11.07 -34.85
CA LYS A 330 -5.39 11.92 -35.73
C LYS A 330 -4.05 11.27 -36.10
N THR A 331 -3.44 10.55 -35.19
CA THR A 331 -2.15 9.87 -35.39
C THR A 331 -2.31 8.39 -35.71
N ARG A 332 -3.43 7.78 -35.30
CA ARG A 332 -3.76 6.36 -35.50
C ARG A 332 -5.20 6.17 -36.01
N PRO A 333 -5.53 6.61 -37.27
CA PRO A 333 -6.92 6.58 -37.76
C PRO A 333 -7.51 5.16 -37.82
N ASP A 334 -6.68 4.16 -38.09
CA ASP A 334 -7.07 2.74 -38.20
C ASP A 334 -6.87 1.97 -36.87
N GLY A 335 -6.51 2.65 -35.81
CA GLY A 335 -6.33 2.00 -34.49
C GLY A 335 -7.64 1.51 -33.89
N ASN A 336 -7.61 0.37 -33.22
CA ASN A 336 -8.75 -0.21 -32.52
C ASN A 336 -8.73 0.09 -31.03
N GLU A 337 -9.91 0.32 -30.45
CA GLU A 337 -10.08 0.36 -29.00
C GLU A 337 -9.89 -1.03 -28.40
N MET A 338 -9.34 -1.08 -27.18
CA MET A 338 -9.20 -2.31 -26.40
C MET A 338 -9.79 -2.11 -25.01
N ALA A 339 -10.47 -3.13 -24.51
CA ALA A 339 -11.01 -3.14 -23.14
C ALA A 339 -10.35 -4.26 -22.35
N GLY A 340 -9.90 -3.95 -21.15
CA GLY A 340 -9.36 -4.94 -20.21
C GLY A 340 -10.48 -5.83 -19.68
N MET A 341 -10.20 -7.12 -19.61
CA MET A 341 -11.17 -8.15 -19.22
C MET A 341 -10.84 -8.79 -17.88
N THR A 342 -9.71 -8.41 -17.27
CA THR A 342 -9.22 -9.09 -16.07
C THR A 342 -9.96 -8.61 -14.83
N LYS A 343 -10.61 -9.55 -14.14
CA LYS A 343 -11.35 -9.26 -12.92
C LYS A 343 -10.40 -9.03 -11.74
N ALA A 344 -10.80 -8.15 -10.83
CA ALA A 344 -10.11 -7.98 -9.56
C ALA A 344 -10.34 -9.19 -8.65
N ASP A 345 -9.27 -9.67 -8.01
CA ASP A 345 -9.33 -10.61 -6.90
C ASP A 345 -8.94 -9.87 -5.61
N PRO A 346 -9.87 -9.66 -4.67
CA PRO A 346 -9.60 -8.93 -3.43
C PRO A 346 -8.55 -9.61 -2.52
N LYS A 347 -8.27 -10.89 -2.74
CA LYS A 347 -7.27 -11.66 -1.99
C LYS A 347 -5.89 -11.66 -2.68
N ALA A 348 -5.78 -11.25 -3.94
CA ALA A 348 -4.56 -11.36 -4.74
C ALA A 348 -3.35 -10.70 -4.05
N HIS A 349 -3.54 -9.57 -3.40
CA HIS A 349 -2.46 -8.83 -2.76
C HIS A 349 -1.91 -9.57 -1.53
N MET A 350 -2.78 -10.06 -0.65
CA MET A 350 -2.38 -10.86 0.50
C MET A 350 -1.82 -12.22 0.07
N LYS A 351 -2.42 -12.86 -0.93
CA LYS A 351 -1.92 -14.09 -1.49
C LYS A 351 -0.49 -13.93 -2.03
N ASN A 352 -0.23 -12.86 -2.77
CA ASN A 352 1.12 -12.57 -3.29
C ASN A 352 2.16 -12.42 -2.16
N PHE A 353 1.83 -11.75 -1.05
CA PHE A 353 2.70 -11.67 0.11
C PHE A 353 3.06 -13.05 0.67
N LEU A 354 2.06 -13.88 0.92
CA LEU A 354 2.26 -15.22 1.48
C LEU A 354 2.98 -16.17 0.51
N ASP A 355 2.70 -16.07 -0.78
CA ASP A 355 3.40 -16.85 -1.82
C ASP A 355 4.89 -16.48 -1.90
N ASN A 356 5.24 -15.21 -1.69
CA ASN A 356 6.65 -14.80 -1.60
C ASN A 356 7.33 -15.34 -0.34
N ILE A 357 6.65 -15.42 0.80
CA ILE A 357 7.19 -16.05 2.02
C ILE A 357 7.45 -17.55 1.79
N ARG A 358 6.54 -18.23 1.10
CA ARG A 358 6.65 -19.66 0.76
C ARG A 358 7.68 -19.96 -0.34
N GLY A 359 8.23 -18.94 -1.00
CA GLY A 359 9.10 -19.12 -2.17
C GLY A 359 8.36 -19.59 -3.43
N VAL A 360 7.04 -19.55 -3.46
CA VAL A 360 6.20 -19.86 -4.65
C VAL A 360 6.25 -18.73 -5.67
N SER A 361 6.39 -17.50 -5.20
CA SER A 361 6.63 -16.31 -6.02
C SER A 361 7.88 -15.59 -5.54
N HIS A 362 8.56 -14.90 -6.46
CA HIS A 362 9.71 -14.05 -6.15
C HIS A 362 9.48 -12.60 -6.59
N GLN A 363 8.25 -12.28 -6.99
CA GLN A 363 7.87 -10.94 -7.44
C GLN A 363 6.77 -10.38 -6.54
N LEU A 364 7.12 -9.39 -5.73
CA LEU A 364 6.17 -8.67 -4.89
C LEU A 364 5.28 -7.75 -5.72
N ALA A 365 4.00 -7.76 -5.44
CA ALA A 365 3.04 -6.89 -6.10
C ALA A 365 3.30 -5.42 -5.79
N CYS A 366 3.68 -5.11 -4.55
CA CYS A 366 4.18 -3.80 -4.14
C CYS A 366 5.43 -3.97 -3.27
N SER A 367 6.60 -3.80 -3.89
CA SER A 367 7.89 -3.87 -3.22
C SER A 367 8.09 -2.71 -2.24
N PHE A 368 9.08 -2.84 -1.35
CA PHE A 368 9.51 -1.76 -0.47
C PHE A 368 9.87 -0.48 -1.26
N ASP A 369 10.63 -0.62 -2.35
CA ASP A 369 11.05 0.52 -3.18
C ASP A 369 9.86 1.27 -3.80
N LEU A 370 8.87 0.55 -4.33
CA LEU A 370 7.65 1.17 -4.84
C LEU A 370 6.91 1.93 -3.73
N GLY A 371 6.74 1.30 -2.57
CA GLY A 371 6.11 1.95 -1.41
C GLY A 371 6.87 3.18 -0.93
N TYR A 372 8.21 3.13 -0.96
CA TYR A 372 9.08 4.26 -0.62
C TYR A 372 8.84 5.47 -1.55
N ARG A 373 8.89 5.26 -2.87
CA ARG A 373 8.67 6.32 -3.86
C ARG A 373 7.28 6.95 -3.73
N VAL A 374 6.25 6.13 -3.53
CA VAL A 374 4.88 6.60 -3.31
C VAL A 374 4.77 7.41 -2.01
N ALA A 375 5.37 6.94 -0.92
CA ALA A 375 5.32 7.64 0.37
C ALA A 375 6.00 9.02 0.30
N ILE A 376 7.16 9.12 -0.37
CA ILE A 376 7.86 10.40 -0.55
C ILE A 376 7.02 11.34 -1.42
N ALA A 377 6.48 10.89 -2.54
CA ALA A 377 5.64 11.73 -3.41
C ALA A 377 4.39 12.25 -2.67
N CYS A 378 3.74 11.40 -1.88
CA CYS A 378 2.63 11.81 -1.03
C CYS A 378 3.07 12.83 0.05
N ARG A 379 4.26 12.63 0.65
CA ARG A 379 4.78 13.59 1.64
C ARG A 379 5.10 14.93 1.01
N MET A 380 5.66 14.97 -0.19
CA MET A 380 5.89 16.23 -0.91
C MET A 380 4.59 17.00 -1.11
N ALA A 381 3.47 16.35 -1.42
CA ALA A 381 2.18 17.01 -1.54
C ALA A 381 1.73 17.62 -0.19
N VAL A 382 1.86 16.87 0.90
CA VAL A 382 1.53 17.37 2.25
C VAL A 382 2.41 18.56 2.63
N GLU A 383 3.72 18.48 2.37
CA GLU A 383 4.65 19.59 2.66
C GLU A 383 4.32 20.84 1.84
N SER A 384 4.04 20.66 0.54
CA SER A 384 3.61 21.78 -0.31
C SER A 384 2.38 22.48 0.24
N TYR A 385 1.36 21.73 0.64
CA TYR A 385 0.14 22.29 1.23
C TYR A 385 0.41 23.02 2.54
N ARG A 386 1.16 22.41 3.45
CA ARG A 386 1.45 22.98 4.77
C ARG A 386 2.35 24.22 4.71
N GLN A 387 3.25 24.27 3.74
CA GLN A 387 4.16 25.41 3.53
C GLN A 387 3.55 26.48 2.61
N GLY A 388 2.43 26.20 1.94
CA GLY A 388 1.77 27.13 1.01
C GLY A 388 2.63 27.47 -0.24
N ARG A 389 3.55 26.56 -0.62
CA ARG A 389 4.45 26.74 -1.77
C ARG A 389 4.75 25.42 -2.48
N PRO A 390 5.20 25.46 -3.74
CA PRO A 390 5.78 24.27 -4.37
C PRO A 390 7.00 23.76 -3.60
N VAL A 391 7.18 22.45 -3.56
CA VAL A 391 8.39 21.81 -3.00
C VAL A 391 9.09 20.96 -4.05
N ARG A 392 10.37 20.71 -3.85
CA ARG A 392 11.21 19.90 -4.73
C ARG A 392 11.83 18.73 -3.98
N TRP A 393 12.15 17.68 -4.72
CA TRP A 393 12.94 16.57 -4.21
C TRP A 393 14.42 16.77 -4.53
N ASP A 394 15.25 16.88 -3.50
CA ASP A 394 16.71 16.79 -3.64
C ASP A 394 17.12 15.31 -3.53
N ALA A 395 17.34 14.66 -4.67
CA ALA A 395 17.66 13.24 -4.70
C ALA A 395 19.06 12.91 -4.12
N ALA A 396 20.00 13.89 -4.11
CA ALA A 396 21.33 13.67 -3.57
C ALA A 396 21.35 13.68 -2.03
N LYS A 397 20.52 14.52 -1.42
CA LYS A 397 20.35 14.61 0.03
C LYS A 397 19.20 13.74 0.54
N GLU A 398 18.33 13.31 -0.38
CA GLU A 398 17.05 12.66 -0.05
C GLU A 398 16.20 13.52 0.90
N GLU A 399 15.97 14.76 0.51
CA GLU A 399 15.22 15.74 1.28
C GLU A 399 14.19 16.48 0.42
N ILE A 400 13.13 16.95 1.07
CA ILE A 400 12.14 17.86 0.48
C ILE A 400 12.59 19.29 0.77
N VAL A 401 12.81 20.10 -0.30
CA VAL A 401 13.30 21.46 -0.23
C VAL A 401 12.31 22.48 -0.81
#